data_d3762514796882bad397e3bee9a79c3f
#
_entry.id   d3762514796882bad397e3bee9a79c3f
#
_cell.length_a   1.000
_cell.length_b   1.000
_cell.length_c   1.000
_cell.angle_alpha   90.00
_cell.angle_beta   90.00
_cell.angle_gamma   90.00
#
_symmetry.space_group_name_H-M   'P 1'
#
loop_
_entity.id
_entity.type
_entity.pdbx_description
1 polymer ?
#
loop_
_entity_poly.entity_id
_entity_poly.type
_entity_poly.pdbx_seq_one_letter_code
_entity_poly.pdbx_strand_id
1 'polypeptide(L)'
;IYTPPEGETVIRSLLKNLEDYIHADDDVDLLIKLAIMHYQFEAIHPFFDGNGRTGRVINMLFMVENGLLDTPILYLSKYIIEHKNAYYTNLRGVTENSAWEAWILFILKGIEETALYTLEKINSINSLMHETIVFAKEQLPARVYSKELIELLFEQPYCKVKYLVDNGIAKRQTAAEYLNALEAIGILKSQKVGVENLYLNVKLFELLKL
;
A
#
# COMPACT_ATOMS: atom_id res chain seq x y z
N ILE A 1 23.24 4.61 22.43
CA ILE A 1 23.08 4.74 20.96
C ILE A 1 23.45 3.39 20.37
N TYR A 2 22.57 2.79 19.56
CA TYR A 2 22.86 1.54 18.88
C TYR A 2 23.94 1.77 17.79
N THR A 3 24.94 0.91 17.75
CA THR A 3 25.98 0.90 16.71
C THR A 3 25.77 -0.36 15.88
N PRO A 4 25.40 -0.23 14.59
CA PRO A 4 25.24 -1.40 13.72
C PRO A 4 26.58 -2.13 13.51
N PRO A 5 26.54 -3.43 13.14
CA PRO A 5 27.74 -4.16 12.76
C PRO A 5 28.41 -3.52 11.53
N GLU A 6 29.75 -3.57 11.50
CA GLU A 6 30.55 -2.99 10.44
C GLU A 6 31.34 -4.08 9.69
N GLY A 7 31.68 -3.77 8.44
CA GLY A 7 32.49 -4.65 7.58
C GLY A 7 31.64 -5.54 6.67
N GLU A 8 32.00 -5.55 5.39
CA GLU A 8 31.24 -6.25 4.35
C GLU A 8 31.05 -7.74 4.65
N THR A 9 32.11 -8.42 5.10
CA THR A 9 32.05 -9.86 5.41
C THR A 9 31.10 -10.15 6.56
N VAL A 10 31.09 -9.31 7.59
CA VAL A 10 30.19 -9.46 8.75
C VAL A 10 28.75 -9.24 8.33
N ILE A 11 28.47 -8.15 7.62
CA ILE A 11 27.13 -7.82 7.15
C ILE A 11 26.59 -8.93 6.23
N ARG A 12 27.40 -9.43 5.28
CA ARG A 12 26.99 -10.53 4.40
C ARG A 12 26.68 -11.81 5.16
N SER A 13 27.48 -12.15 6.17
CA SER A 13 27.22 -13.32 7.01
C SER A 13 25.93 -13.20 7.81
N LEU A 14 25.65 -12.02 8.37
CA LEU A 14 24.40 -11.75 9.10
C LEU A 14 23.17 -11.75 8.18
N LEU A 15 23.29 -11.19 6.97
CA LEU A 15 22.23 -11.25 5.97
C LEU A 15 21.96 -12.69 5.50
N LYS A 16 23.02 -13.50 5.34
CA LYS A 16 22.85 -14.92 5.02
C LYS A 16 22.14 -15.68 6.13
N ASN A 17 22.48 -15.42 7.38
CA ASN A 17 21.76 -15.99 8.53
C ASN A 17 20.29 -15.57 8.56
N LEU A 18 20.00 -14.30 8.27
CA LEU A 18 18.62 -13.81 8.16
C LEU A 18 17.87 -14.51 7.02
N GLU A 19 18.48 -14.67 5.86
CA GLU A 19 17.91 -15.39 4.71
C GLU A 19 17.59 -16.85 5.09
N ASP A 20 18.53 -17.55 5.73
CA ASP A 20 18.35 -18.93 6.20
C ASP A 20 17.19 -19.03 7.21
N TYR A 21 17.06 -18.05 8.11
CA TYR A 21 15.94 -17.98 9.06
C TYR A 21 14.59 -17.74 8.37
N ILE A 22 14.54 -16.83 7.38
CA ILE A 22 13.31 -16.53 6.61
C ILE A 22 12.79 -17.80 5.92
N HIS A 23 13.68 -18.59 5.32
CA HIS A 23 13.32 -19.78 4.55
C HIS A 23 13.37 -21.09 5.36
N ALA A 24 13.62 -21.01 6.67
CA ALA A 24 13.60 -22.20 7.52
C ALA A 24 12.19 -22.79 7.59
N ASP A 25 12.11 -24.11 7.33
CA ASP A 25 10.91 -24.91 7.54
C ASP A 25 10.84 -25.32 9.03
N ASP A 26 10.19 -24.48 9.82
CA ASP A 26 10.05 -24.63 11.27
C ASP A 26 8.60 -24.36 11.71
N ASP A 27 8.29 -24.71 12.96
CA ASP A 27 6.95 -24.53 13.53
C ASP A 27 6.67 -23.11 14.07
N VAL A 28 7.51 -22.11 13.74
CA VAL A 28 7.31 -20.73 14.18
C VAL A 28 6.16 -20.08 13.42
N ASP A 29 5.21 -19.51 14.15
CA ASP A 29 4.12 -18.73 13.55
C ASP A 29 4.68 -17.63 12.61
N LEU A 30 4.10 -17.51 11.41
CA LEU A 30 4.61 -16.64 10.36
C LEU A 30 4.62 -15.15 10.77
N LEU A 31 3.66 -14.69 11.58
CA LEU A 31 3.63 -13.31 12.03
C LEU A 31 4.68 -13.06 13.13
N ILE A 32 4.96 -14.06 13.97
CA ILE A 32 6.07 -14.01 14.92
C ILE A 32 7.41 -14.02 14.16
N LYS A 33 7.55 -14.88 13.17
CA LYS A 33 8.74 -14.93 12.29
C LYS A 33 8.96 -13.56 11.60
N LEU A 34 7.89 -12.93 11.11
CA LEU A 34 7.94 -11.59 10.52
C LEU A 34 8.46 -10.54 11.51
N ALA A 35 8.00 -10.56 12.76
CA ALA A 35 8.47 -9.62 13.77
C ALA A 35 9.96 -9.79 14.08
N ILE A 36 10.43 -11.05 14.15
CA ILE A 36 11.83 -11.37 14.41
C ILE A 36 12.74 -10.98 13.23
N MET A 37 12.33 -11.33 12.00
CA MET A 37 13.09 -10.97 10.80
C MET A 37 13.18 -9.46 10.60
N HIS A 38 12.10 -8.73 10.91
CA HIS A 38 12.10 -7.27 10.84
C HIS A 38 13.10 -6.66 11.81
N TYR A 39 13.11 -7.11 13.08
CA TYR A 39 14.12 -6.70 14.06
C TYR A 39 15.53 -6.98 13.56
N GLN A 40 15.78 -8.20 13.10
CA GLN A 40 17.12 -8.61 12.67
C GLN A 40 17.62 -7.77 11.49
N PHE A 41 16.77 -7.50 10.51
CA PHE A 41 17.14 -6.62 9.39
C PHE A 41 17.46 -5.19 9.84
N GLU A 42 16.64 -4.61 10.71
CA GLU A 42 16.89 -3.28 11.27
C GLU A 42 18.15 -3.22 12.13
N ALA A 43 18.47 -4.32 12.84
CA ALA A 43 19.68 -4.44 13.64
C ALA A 43 20.95 -4.63 12.78
N ILE A 44 20.89 -5.38 11.68
CA ILE A 44 22.01 -5.48 10.73
C ILE A 44 22.31 -4.12 10.08
N HIS A 45 21.29 -3.38 9.75
CA HIS A 45 21.36 -2.03 9.17
C HIS A 45 22.30 -1.92 7.96
N PRO A 46 22.10 -2.74 6.91
CA PRO A 46 23.13 -2.97 5.87
C PRO A 46 23.39 -1.78 4.95
N PHE A 47 22.52 -0.76 4.93
CA PHE A 47 22.62 0.37 4.01
C PHE A 47 22.88 1.68 4.76
N PHE A 48 23.49 2.66 4.08
CA PHE A 48 23.66 4.01 4.61
C PHE A 48 22.33 4.75 4.78
N ASP A 49 21.36 4.50 3.91
CA ASP A 49 20.00 5.05 3.97
C ASP A 49 18.99 4.02 3.43
N GLY A 50 17.75 4.14 3.87
CA GLY A 50 16.65 3.33 3.37
C GLY A 50 16.44 1.99 4.07
N ASN A 51 17.17 1.66 5.14
CA ASN A 51 17.01 0.39 5.87
C ASN A 51 15.56 0.17 6.29
N GLY A 52 14.94 1.11 6.97
CA GLY A 52 13.54 1.00 7.39
C GLY A 52 12.55 0.84 6.23
N ARG A 53 12.80 1.48 5.07
CA ARG A 53 11.98 1.28 3.86
C ARG A 53 12.15 -0.14 3.31
N THR A 54 13.38 -0.59 3.20
CA THR A 54 13.70 -1.95 2.73
C THR A 54 13.14 -3.01 3.66
N GLY A 55 13.33 -2.89 4.98
CA GLY A 55 12.78 -3.83 5.96
C GLY A 55 11.26 -3.97 5.85
N ARG A 56 10.53 -2.87 5.66
CA ARG A 56 9.08 -2.92 5.47
C ARG A 56 8.66 -3.53 4.13
N VAL A 57 9.45 -3.34 3.07
CA VAL A 57 9.21 -4.04 1.79
C VAL A 57 9.43 -5.54 1.94
N ILE A 58 10.50 -5.96 2.64
CA ILE A 58 10.77 -7.38 2.93
C ILE A 58 9.59 -7.99 3.71
N ASN A 59 9.04 -7.28 4.71
CA ASN A 59 7.86 -7.75 5.45
C ASN A 59 6.65 -7.99 4.53
N MET A 60 6.37 -7.08 3.61
CA MET A 60 5.26 -7.25 2.66
C MET A 60 5.49 -8.44 1.72
N LEU A 61 6.70 -8.58 1.19
CA LEU A 61 7.06 -9.71 0.31
C LEU A 61 6.96 -11.04 1.05
N PHE A 62 7.43 -11.10 2.30
CA PHE A 62 7.30 -12.28 3.14
C PHE A 62 5.83 -12.69 3.34
N MET A 63 4.94 -11.73 3.60
CA MET A 63 3.52 -12.03 3.77
C MET A 63 2.88 -12.57 2.48
N VAL A 64 3.27 -12.05 1.32
CA VAL A 64 2.77 -12.53 0.02
C VAL A 64 3.33 -13.92 -0.30
N GLU A 65 4.63 -14.13 -0.11
CA GLU A 65 5.30 -15.41 -0.36
C GLU A 65 4.71 -16.56 0.46
N ASN A 66 4.33 -16.27 1.71
CA ASN A 66 3.75 -17.25 2.62
C ASN A 66 2.20 -17.31 2.57
N GLY A 67 1.56 -16.67 1.60
CA GLY A 67 0.12 -16.74 1.40
C GLY A 67 -0.74 -16.05 2.46
N LEU A 68 -0.14 -15.18 3.28
CA LEU A 68 -0.87 -14.33 4.24
C LEU A 68 -1.58 -13.16 3.54
N LEU A 69 -1.09 -12.78 2.36
CA LEU A 69 -1.67 -11.75 1.49
C LEU A 69 -1.58 -12.21 0.03
N ASP A 70 -2.63 -11.96 -0.76
CA ASP A 70 -2.59 -12.18 -2.21
C ASP A 70 -1.82 -11.06 -2.94
N THR A 71 -1.78 -9.86 -2.34
CA THR A 71 -1.18 -8.65 -2.91
C THR A 71 -0.49 -7.82 -1.82
N PRO A 72 0.61 -7.10 -2.10
CA PRO A 72 1.37 -6.35 -1.10
C PRO A 72 0.67 -5.02 -0.71
N ILE A 73 -0.51 -5.10 -0.10
CA ILE A 73 -1.36 -3.94 0.23
C ILE A 73 -1.30 -3.51 1.70
N LEU A 74 -0.65 -4.28 2.58
CA LEU A 74 -0.57 -3.98 4.01
C LEU A 74 0.54 -2.96 4.30
N TYR A 75 0.17 -1.69 4.47
CA TYR A 75 1.13 -0.59 4.64
C TYR A 75 1.49 -0.34 6.11
N LEU A 76 2.28 -1.23 6.71
CA LEU A 76 2.74 -1.15 8.12
C LEU A 76 3.48 0.16 8.44
N SER A 77 4.00 0.87 7.43
CA SER A 77 4.70 2.15 7.63
C SER A 77 3.83 3.20 8.30
N LYS A 78 2.51 3.22 8.05
CA LYS A 78 1.59 4.17 8.68
C LYS A 78 1.62 3.99 10.19
N TYR A 79 1.41 2.76 10.68
CA TYR A 79 1.43 2.45 12.09
C TYR A 79 2.77 2.80 12.76
N ILE A 80 3.89 2.44 12.10
CA ILE A 80 5.24 2.74 12.62
C ILE A 80 5.48 4.25 12.74
N ILE A 81 5.03 5.05 11.75
CA ILE A 81 5.19 6.52 11.78
C ILE A 81 4.36 7.13 12.91
N GLU A 82 3.11 6.68 13.07
CA GLU A 82 2.20 7.16 14.12
C GLU A 82 2.69 6.76 15.52
N HIS A 83 3.37 5.61 15.64
CA HIS A 83 3.89 5.07 16.91
C HIS A 83 5.43 5.07 16.98
N LYS A 84 6.08 6.07 16.35
CA LYS A 84 7.54 6.10 16.16
C LYS A 84 8.34 5.92 17.46
N ASN A 85 7.93 6.58 18.53
CA ASN A 85 8.63 6.47 19.82
C ASN A 85 8.53 5.06 20.40
N ALA A 86 7.35 4.45 20.37
CA ALA A 86 7.14 3.07 20.82
C ALA A 86 7.95 2.08 19.97
N TYR A 87 7.96 2.27 18.65
CA TYR A 87 8.76 1.45 17.74
C TYR A 87 10.23 1.41 18.14
N TYR A 88 10.88 2.56 18.29
CA TYR A 88 12.30 2.61 18.68
C TYR A 88 12.56 2.16 20.11
N THR A 89 11.61 2.37 21.04
CA THR A 89 11.72 1.88 22.41
C THR A 89 11.70 0.35 22.44
N ASN A 90 10.77 -0.27 21.73
CA ASN A 90 10.67 -1.73 21.67
C ASN A 90 11.86 -2.36 20.90
N LEU A 91 12.29 -1.75 19.79
CA LEU A 91 13.48 -2.19 19.05
C LEU A 91 14.72 -2.20 19.94
N ARG A 92 14.94 -1.12 20.70
CA ARG A 92 16.05 -1.01 21.66
C ARG A 92 15.89 -2.00 22.82
N GLY A 93 14.66 -2.21 23.28
CA GLY A 93 14.36 -3.17 24.34
C GLY A 93 14.83 -4.59 24.03
N VAL A 94 14.69 -5.02 22.76
CA VAL A 94 15.24 -6.31 22.31
C VAL A 94 16.76 -6.31 22.40
N THR A 95 17.43 -5.27 21.90
CA THR A 95 18.89 -5.19 21.91
C THR A 95 19.49 -5.14 23.32
N GLU A 96 18.90 -4.37 24.22
CA GLU A 96 19.46 -4.10 25.55
C GLU A 96 19.00 -5.10 26.61
N ASN A 97 17.78 -5.64 26.49
CA ASN A 97 17.12 -6.39 27.55
C ASN A 97 16.52 -7.74 27.09
N SER A 98 16.71 -8.11 25.82
CA SER A 98 16.06 -9.29 25.22
C SER A 98 14.52 -9.27 25.33
N ALA A 99 13.92 -8.07 25.29
CA ALA A 99 12.49 -7.86 25.45
C ALA A 99 11.68 -8.25 24.19
N TRP A 100 11.82 -9.49 23.75
CA TRP A 100 11.20 -10.01 22.53
C TRP A 100 9.67 -9.97 22.57
N GLU A 101 9.05 -10.29 23.69
CA GLU A 101 7.60 -10.31 23.83
C GLU A 101 7.00 -8.93 23.51
N ALA A 102 7.54 -7.87 24.12
CA ALA A 102 7.05 -6.51 23.88
C ALA A 102 7.20 -6.07 22.42
N TRP A 103 8.32 -6.44 21.79
CA TRP A 103 8.56 -6.17 20.38
C TRP A 103 7.57 -6.93 19.46
N ILE A 104 7.44 -8.23 19.68
CA ILE A 104 6.53 -9.07 18.87
C ILE A 104 5.11 -8.56 19.00
N LEU A 105 4.62 -8.32 20.22
CA LEU A 105 3.27 -7.79 20.43
C LEU A 105 3.06 -6.43 19.78
N PHE A 106 4.08 -5.55 19.80
CA PHE A 106 4.02 -4.26 19.11
C PHE A 106 3.85 -4.43 17.59
N ILE A 107 4.62 -5.33 16.96
CA ILE A 107 4.52 -5.59 15.52
C ILE A 107 3.18 -6.26 15.17
N LEU A 108 2.74 -7.26 15.94
CA LEU A 108 1.44 -7.91 15.75
C LEU A 108 0.28 -6.91 15.83
N LYS A 109 0.33 -6.01 16.80
CA LYS A 109 -0.66 -4.93 16.93
C LYS A 109 -0.65 -4.00 15.73
N GLY A 110 0.52 -3.65 15.22
CA GLY A 110 0.67 -2.86 14.01
C GLY A 110 0.10 -3.54 12.78
N ILE A 111 0.29 -4.84 12.64
CA ILE A 111 -0.30 -5.64 11.55
C ILE A 111 -1.82 -5.66 11.67
N GLU A 112 -2.36 -5.93 12.85
CA GLU A 112 -3.81 -5.95 13.11
C GLU A 112 -4.46 -4.61 12.74
N GLU A 113 -3.97 -3.50 13.30
CA GLU A 113 -4.55 -2.17 13.06
C GLU A 113 -4.44 -1.76 11.58
N THR A 114 -3.31 -2.08 10.94
CA THR A 114 -3.12 -1.80 9.52
C THR A 114 -4.04 -2.64 8.64
N ALA A 115 -4.26 -3.90 8.98
CA ALA A 115 -5.17 -4.79 8.26
C ALA A 115 -6.63 -4.31 8.36
N LEU A 116 -7.08 -3.95 9.56
CA LEU A 116 -8.42 -3.39 9.78
C LEU A 116 -8.62 -2.08 9.01
N TYR A 117 -7.64 -1.17 9.07
CA TYR A 117 -7.67 0.08 8.31
C TYR A 117 -7.74 -0.16 6.80
N THR A 118 -6.95 -1.11 6.29
CA THR A 118 -6.92 -1.45 4.86
C THR A 118 -8.27 -2.04 4.42
N LEU A 119 -8.85 -2.93 5.23
CA LEU A 119 -10.17 -3.51 4.96
C LEU A 119 -11.27 -2.43 4.92
N GLU A 120 -11.26 -1.49 5.86
CA GLU A 120 -12.19 -0.36 5.86
C GLU A 120 -12.05 0.51 4.60
N LYS A 121 -10.81 0.80 4.17
CA LYS A 121 -10.54 1.54 2.93
C LYS A 121 -11.07 0.81 1.70
N ILE A 122 -10.83 -0.50 1.58
CA ILE A 122 -11.34 -1.32 0.46
C ILE A 122 -12.88 -1.28 0.43
N ASN A 123 -13.53 -1.48 1.57
CA ASN A 123 -14.99 -1.43 1.66
C ASN A 123 -15.54 -0.05 1.27
N SER A 124 -14.89 1.02 1.71
CA SER A 124 -15.26 2.39 1.39
C SER A 124 -15.11 2.70 -0.11
N ILE A 125 -14.03 2.20 -0.75
CA ILE A 125 -13.82 2.34 -2.21
C ILE A 125 -14.89 1.58 -2.97
N ASN A 126 -15.21 0.34 -2.56
CA ASN A 126 -16.24 -0.47 -3.19
C ASN A 126 -17.62 0.18 -3.08
N SER A 127 -17.97 0.72 -1.90
CA SER A 127 -19.23 1.44 -1.69
C SER A 127 -19.32 2.68 -2.59
N LEU A 128 -18.25 3.49 -2.62
CA LEU A 128 -18.18 4.67 -3.48
C LEU A 128 -18.31 4.30 -4.96
N MET A 129 -17.68 3.23 -5.40
CA MET A 129 -17.79 2.75 -6.79
C MET A 129 -19.23 2.35 -7.13
N HIS A 130 -19.90 1.59 -6.26
CA HIS A 130 -21.30 1.20 -6.45
C HIS A 130 -22.24 2.40 -6.50
N GLU A 131 -22.09 3.35 -5.57
CA GLU A 131 -22.87 4.59 -5.57
C GLU A 131 -22.63 5.40 -6.85
N THR A 132 -21.38 5.47 -7.32
CA THR A 132 -21.03 6.19 -8.54
C THR A 132 -21.62 5.52 -9.78
N ILE A 133 -21.64 4.17 -9.84
CA ILE A 133 -22.29 3.41 -10.93
C ILE A 133 -23.79 3.73 -10.99
N VAL A 134 -24.50 3.68 -9.86
CA VAL A 134 -25.94 3.99 -9.79
C VAL A 134 -26.21 5.44 -10.22
N PHE A 135 -25.48 6.39 -9.64
CA PHE A 135 -25.62 7.80 -9.96
C PHE A 135 -25.33 8.09 -11.44
N ALA A 136 -24.25 7.57 -11.99
CA ALA A 136 -23.88 7.76 -13.38
C ALA A 136 -24.93 7.19 -14.33
N LYS A 137 -25.52 6.04 -14.01
CA LYS A 137 -26.57 5.39 -14.80
C LYS A 137 -27.83 6.27 -14.87
N GLU A 138 -28.15 6.98 -13.81
CA GLU A 138 -29.32 7.88 -13.76
C GLU A 138 -29.08 9.21 -14.44
N GLN A 139 -27.86 9.75 -14.36
CA GLN A 139 -27.54 11.11 -14.81
C GLN A 139 -26.97 11.19 -16.23
N LEU A 140 -26.32 10.13 -16.70
CA LEU A 140 -25.69 10.13 -18.03
C LEU A 140 -26.66 9.63 -19.11
N PRO A 141 -26.54 10.20 -20.33
CA PRO A 141 -27.21 9.61 -21.50
C PRO A 141 -26.76 8.16 -21.72
N ALA A 142 -27.67 7.28 -22.12
CA ALA A 142 -27.41 5.86 -22.35
C ALA A 142 -26.22 5.59 -23.31
N ARG A 143 -25.93 6.50 -24.23
CA ARG A 143 -24.77 6.41 -25.14
C ARG A 143 -23.42 6.67 -24.48
N VAL A 144 -23.42 7.32 -23.30
CA VAL A 144 -22.20 7.69 -22.56
C VAL A 144 -21.94 6.70 -21.43
N TYR A 145 -23.02 6.26 -20.76
CA TYR A 145 -22.90 5.35 -19.64
C TYR A 145 -22.50 3.95 -20.08
N SER A 146 -21.44 3.41 -19.47
CA SER A 146 -21.21 1.98 -19.36
C SER A 146 -20.62 1.69 -17.98
N LYS A 147 -20.81 0.46 -17.49
CA LYS A 147 -20.25 0.03 -16.19
C LYS A 147 -18.72 0.06 -16.25
N GLU A 148 -18.16 -0.42 -17.33
CA GLU A 148 -16.71 -0.48 -17.58
C GLU A 148 -16.08 0.93 -17.58
N LEU A 149 -16.79 1.95 -18.11
CA LEU A 149 -16.34 3.34 -18.02
C LEU A 149 -16.20 3.80 -16.58
N ILE A 150 -17.19 3.50 -15.72
CA ILE A 150 -17.15 3.91 -14.33
C ILE A 150 -16.10 3.12 -13.54
N GLU A 151 -15.99 1.81 -13.76
CA GLU A 151 -14.95 0.96 -13.12
C GLU A 151 -13.54 1.45 -13.45
N LEU A 152 -13.28 1.84 -14.69
CA LEU A 152 -11.99 2.41 -15.12
C LEU A 152 -11.61 3.66 -14.29
N LEU A 153 -12.59 4.47 -13.85
CA LEU A 153 -12.32 5.66 -13.01
C LEU A 153 -11.87 5.30 -11.58
N PHE A 154 -11.97 4.04 -11.19
CA PHE A 154 -11.54 3.53 -9.89
C PHE A 154 -10.21 2.78 -9.92
N GLU A 155 -9.64 2.52 -11.11
CA GLU A 155 -8.28 1.96 -11.21
C GLU A 155 -7.21 2.94 -10.70
N GLN A 156 -7.45 4.25 -10.91
CA GLN A 156 -6.57 5.32 -10.46
C GLN A 156 -7.41 6.55 -10.07
N PRO A 157 -6.92 7.39 -9.14
CA PRO A 157 -7.65 8.59 -8.73
C PRO A 157 -7.76 9.66 -9.82
N TYR A 158 -7.11 9.48 -10.95
CA TYR A 158 -7.21 10.34 -12.12
C TYR A 158 -7.35 9.53 -13.41
N CYS A 159 -8.00 10.11 -14.38
CA CYS A 159 -8.19 9.52 -15.69
C CYS A 159 -7.71 10.46 -16.81
N LYS A 160 -7.31 9.89 -17.94
CA LYS A 160 -6.94 10.59 -19.19
C LYS A 160 -7.76 10.04 -20.33
N VAL A 161 -7.94 10.86 -21.38
CA VAL A 161 -8.55 10.42 -22.65
C VAL A 161 -7.88 9.15 -23.19
N LYS A 162 -6.55 9.06 -23.06
CA LYS A 162 -5.78 7.89 -23.49
C LYS A 162 -6.24 6.60 -22.82
N TYR A 163 -6.61 6.62 -21.53
CA TYR A 163 -7.02 5.42 -20.79
C TYR A 163 -8.31 4.82 -21.36
N LEU A 164 -9.28 5.65 -21.73
CA LEU A 164 -10.52 5.18 -22.37
C LEU A 164 -10.24 4.56 -23.76
N VAL A 165 -9.28 5.12 -24.48
CA VAL A 165 -8.88 4.61 -25.80
C VAL A 165 -8.14 3.27 -25.66
N ASP A 166 -7.18 3.18 -24.75
CA ASP A 166 -6.36 1.98 -24.53
C ASP A 166 -7.21 0.81 -24.02
N ASN A 167 -8.26 1.09 -23.23
CA ASN A 167 -9.23 0.09 -22.75
C ASN A 167 -10.39 -0.17 -23.74
N GLY A 168 -10.36 0.39 -24.95
CA GLY A 168 -11.35 0.13 -25.99
C GLY A 168 -12.75 0.69 -25.70
N ILE A 169 -12.91 1.57 -24.70
CA ILE A 169 -14.21 2.15 -24.31
C ILE A 169 -14.70 3.11 -25.39
N ALA A 170 -13.82 3.96 -25.95
CA ALA A 170 -14.19 4.92 -26.98
C ALA A 170 -12.98 5.39 -27.79
N LYS A 171 -13.25 5.90 -29.01
CA LYS A 171 -12.23 6.62 -29.80
C LYS A 171 -11.92 7.97 -29.16
N ARG A 172 -10.76 8.55 -29.44
CA ARG A 172 -10.20 9.74 -28.79
C ARG A 172 -11.19 10.91 -28.63
N GLN A 173 -11.95 11.27 -29.68
CA GLN A 173 -12.90 12.36 -29.60
C GLN A 173 -14.06 12.02 -28.68
N THR A 174 -14.67 10.85 -28.85
CA THR A 174 -15.78 10.36 -28.01
C THR A 174 -15.33 10.17 -26.56
N ALA A 175 -14.10 9.70 -26.33
CA ALA A 175 -13.54 9.57 -24.98
C ALA A 175 -13.44 10.93 -24.26
N ALA A 176 -13.04 11.98 -24.98
CA ALA A 176 -13.03 13.32 -24.42
C ALA A 176 -14.44 13.81 -24.09
N GLU A 177 -15.43 13.54 -24.95
CA GLU A 177 -16.85 13.88 -24.71
C GLU A 177 -17.38 13.14 -23.46
N TYR A 178 -17.03 11.86 -23.27
CA TYR A 178 -17.44 11.08 -22.10
C TYR A 178 -16.85 11.63 -20.82
N LEU A 179 -15.57 11.96 -20.79
CA LEU A 179 -14.93 12.57 -19.60
C LEU A 179 -15.52 13.94 -19.27
N ASN A 180 -15.82 14.77 -20.27
CA ASN A 180 -16.49 16.05 -20.07
C ASN A 180 -17.94 15.88 -19.54
N ALA A 181 -18.66 14.86 -20.00
CA ALA A 181 -19.99 14.54 -19.48
C ALA A 181 -19.93 14.11 -17.99
N LEU A 182 -18.92 13.31 -17.63
CA LEU A 182 -18.68 12.91 -16.23
C LEU A 182 -18.28 14.09 -15.34
N GLU A 183 -17.55 15.06 -15.89
CA GLU A 183 -17.24 16.32 -15.20
C GLU A 183 -18.50 17.18 -15.01
N ALA A 184 -19.34 17.28 -16.04
CA ALA A 184 -20.58 18.07 -15.97
C ALA A 184 -21.54 17.59 -14.90
N ILE A 185 -21.57 16.29 -14.57
CA ILE A 185 -22.36 15.72 -13.48
C ILE A 185 -21.62 15.65 -12.14
N GLY A 186 -20.38 16.17 -12.07
CA GLY A 186 -19.60 16.30 -10.84
C GLY A 186 -18.87 15.05 -10.35
N ILE A 187 -18.77 13.98 -11.15
CA ILE A 187 -17.96 12.79 -10.82
C ILE A 187 -16.48 13.13 -10.94
N LEU A 188 -16.11 13.84 -11.99
CA LEU A 188 -14.74 14.23 -12.27
C LEU A 188 -14.53 15.73 -12.16
N LYS A 189 -13.27 16.12 -12.00
CA LYS A 189 -12.82 17.51 -12.10
C LYS A 189 -11.60 17.56 -12.99
N SER A 190 -11.66 18.30 -14.08
CA SER A 190 -10.51 18.45 -14.98
C SER A 190 -9.47 19.41 -14.42
N GLN A 191 -8.21 19.11 -14.65
CA GLN A 191 -7.07 19.97 -14.37
C GLN A 191 -6.08 19.87 -15.54
N LYS A 192 -5.68 21.03 -16.05
CA LYS A 192 -4.64 21.08 -17.10
C LYS A 192 -3.26 20.87 -16.48
N VAL A 193 -2.53 19.86 -16.96
CA VAL A 193 -1.16 19.57 -16.57
C VAL A 193 -0.31 19.50 -17.83
N GLY A 194 0.50 20.54 -18.06
CA GLY A 194 1.25 20.68 -19.30
C GLY A 194 0.31 20.79 -20.51
N VAL A 195 0.43 19.86 -21.45
CA VAL A 195 -0.39 19.80 -22.67
C VAL A 195 -1.62 18.87 -22.55
N GLU A 196 -1.77 18.18 -21.42
CA GLU A 196 -2.85 17.20 -21.20
C GLU A 196 -3.86 17.70 -20.17
N ASN A 197 -5.12 17.22 -20.29
CA ASN A 197 -6.11 17.33 -19.24
C ASN A 197 -6.12 16.04 -18.44
N LEU A 198 -5.97 16.18 -17.12
CA LEU A 198 -6.21 15.13 -16.15
C LEU A 198 -7.63 15.32 -15.59
N TYR A 199 -8.38 14.23 -15.49
CA TYR A 199 -9.72 14.21 -14.91
C TYR A 199 -9.64 13.48 -13.58
N LEU A 200 -9.72 14.24 -12.48
CA LEU A 200 -9.60 13.73 -11.13
C LEU A 200 -10.94 13.20 -10.63
N ASN A 201 -11.00 11.95 -10.17
CA ASN A 201 -12.10 11.43 -9.38
C ASN A 201 -11.98 12.01 -7.96
N VAL A 202 -12.68 13.11 -7.69
CA VAL A 202 -12.48 13.88 -6.47
C VAL A 202 -12.80 13.08 -5.22
N LYS A 203 -13.91 12.33 -5.23
CA LYS A 203 -14.32 11.53 -4.06
C LYS A 203 -13.34 10.39 -3.78
N LEU A 204 -12.86 9.69 -4.83
CA LEU A 204 -11.85 8.65 -4.68
C LEU A 204 -10.52 9.23 -4.19
N PHE A 205 -10.12 10.38 -4.72
CA PHE A 205 -8.89 11.05 -4.28
C PHE A 205 -8.95 11.45 -2.82
N GLU A 206 -10.08 12.04 -2.36
CA GLU A 206 -10.26 12.38 -0.94
C GLU A 206 -10.26 11.12 -0.04
N LEU A 207 -10.87 10.04 -0.52
CA LEU A 207 -10.88 8.76 0.21
C LEU A 207 -9.48 8.14 0.32
N LEU A 208 -8.60 8.34 -0.67
CA LEU A 208 -7.23 7.81 -0.68
C LEU A 208 -6.23 8.69 0.06
N LYS A 209 -6.56 9.92 0.43
CA LYS A 209 -5.70 10.73 1.30
C LYS A 209 -5.53 10.05 2.65
N LEU A 210 -4.28 9.99 3.09
CA LEU A 210 -3.88 9.44 4.39
C LEU A 210 -4.20 10.44 5.50
#